data_8a6039d622b06c5a168e5a9e3041ef54
#
_entry.id   8a6039d622b06c5a168e5a9e3041ef54
#
_cell.length_a   1.000
_cell.length_b   1.000
_cell.length_c   1.000
_cell.angle_alpha   90.00
_cell.angle_beta   90.00
_cell.angle_gamma   90.00
#
_symmetry.space_group_name_H-M   'P 1'
#
loop_
_entity.id
_entity.type
_entity.pdbx_description
1 polymer ?
#
loop_
_entity_poly.entity_id
_entity_poly.type
_entity_poly.pdbx_seq_one_letter_code
_entity_poly.pdbx_strand_id
1 'polypeptide(L)'
;MSTKIDGKQIAAEIKTNLAERVNKLKAQGIQPGLGTLLVGEDPGSMKYVAGKHADCQEVGITSVKKELPADASFDDIAAAVRELNGDPACTGFIVQLPLPKGINENAIIDMIDPAKDADGMHPYNLGELVLHVRGDISTPLPCTPRGVLELLDAYDIDLNGKEVCVLGRGITIGRTIGLMLTRNAVNATVTLCHTGTRDVADHMRRADVIVAAMGSAGFVTPDKIKDGAVLVDVGVSRVYDEEAGRYRIKGDVDKACYDKASAYTPNPGGVGPMTRAMLLANVVEMAERHA
;
A
#
# COMPACT_ATOMS: atom_id res chain seq x y z
N MET A 1 -0.83 28.53 -3.30
CA MET A 1 0.30 27.59 -3.52
C MET A 1 -0.16 26.21 -3.12
N SER A 2 0.14 25.21 -3.92
CA SER A 2 -0.22 23.83 -3.64
C SER A 2 0.75 23.18 -2.64
N THR A 3 0.23 22.40 -1.69
CA THR A 3 1.02 21.71 -0.67
C THR A 3 1.52 20.37 -1.23
N LYS A 4 2.84 20.19 -1.26
CA LYS A 4 3.43 18.88 -1.58
C LYS A 4 3.38 17.97 -0.35
N ILE A 5 2.67 16.86 -0.46
CA ILE A 5 2.56 15.83 0.58
C ILE A 5 3.79 14.90 0.48
N ASP A 6 4.78 15.06 1.35
CA ASP A 6 6.04 14.31 1.29
C ASP A 6 5.97 12.98 2.07
N GLY A 7 5.63 11.92 1.33
CA GLY A 7 5.51 10.59 1.94
C GLY A 7 6.84 9.98 2.40
N LYS A 8 7.97 10.47 1.92
CA LYS A 8 9.28 10.02 2.43
C LYS A 8 9.51 10.52 3.84
N GLN A 9 9.17 11.81 4.09
CA GLN A 9 9.29 12.40 5.41
C GLN A 9 8.41 11.67 6.42
N ILE A 10 7.13 11.53 6.12
CA ILE A 10 6.17 10.87 7.03
C ILE A 10 6.56 9.40 7.27
N ALA A 11 6.97 8.68 6.24
CA ALA A 11 7.44 7.30 6.40
C ALA A 11 8.68 7.20 7.30
N ALA A 12 9.60 8.18 7.26
CA ALA A 12 10.76 8.21 8.14
C ALA A 12 10.36 8.47 9.60
N GLU A 13 9.42 9.38 9.84
CA GLU A 13 8.88 9.67 11.17
C GLU A 13 8.18 8.43 11.76
N ILE A 14 7.35 7.75 10.98
CA ILE A 14 6.71 6.48 11.37
C ILE A 14 7.74 5.42 11.71
N LYS A 15 8.77 5.23 10.89
CA LYS A 15 9.82 4.25 11.13
C LYS A 15 10.60 4.55 12.41
N THR A 16 10.85 5.82 12.73
CA THR A 16 11.47 6.21 14.00
C THR A 16 10.62 5.78 15.19
N ASN A 17 9.32 6.03 15.16
CA ASN A 17 8.40 5.58 16.20
C ASN A 17 8.35 4.04 16.30
N LEU A 18 8.31 3.34 15.16
CA LEU A 18 8.31 1.88 15.13
C LEU A 18 9.59 1.31 15.75
N ALA A 19 10.76 1.92 15.51
CA ALA A 19 12.03 1.48 16.10
C ALA A 19 12.00 1.55 17.64
N GLU A 20 11.38 2.58 18.22
CA GLU A 20 11.19 2.68 19.67
C GLU A 20 10.25 1.58 20.20
N ARG A 21 9.15 1.29 19.49
CA ARG A 21 8.19 0.22 19.83
C ARG A 21 8.87 -1.16 19.76
N VAL A 22 9.65 -1.41 18.71
CA VAL A 22 10.44 -2.65 18.56
C VAL A 22 11.44 -2.82 19.70
N ASN A 23 12.11 -1.74 20.13
CA ASN A 23 13.03 -1.82 21.25
C ASN A 23 12.32 -2.17 22.58
N LYS A 24 11.09 -1.67 22.78
CA LYS A 24 10.27 -2.04 23.94
C LYS A 24 9.88 -3.51 23.91
N LEU A 25 9.47 -4.04 22.75
CA LEU A 25 9.15 -5.47 22.56
C LEU A 25 10.37 -6.35 22.83
N LYS A 26 11.54 -5.99 22.31
CA LYS A 26 12.80 -6.71 22.56
C LYS A 26 13.17 -6.76 24.05
N ALA A 27 12.95 -5.68 24.80
CA ALA A 27 13.16 -5.64 26.24
C ALA A 27 12.24 -6.61 26.99
N GLN A 28 11.11 -7.00 26.40
CA GLN A 28 10.17 -8.01 26.91
C GLN A 28 10.46 -9.43 26.37
N GLY A 29 11.54 -9.61 25.60
CA GLY A 29 11.90 -10.89 24.98
C GLY A 29 11.16 -11.19 23.68
N ILE A 30 10.44 -10.22 23.11
CA ILE A 30 9.67 -10.38 21.87
C ILE A 30 10.45 -9.77 20.71
N GLN A 31 10.81 -10.57 19.72
CA GLN A 31 11.51 -10.12 18.51
C GLN A 31 10.57 -10.13 17.31
N PRO A 32 10.07 -8.96 16.82
CA PRO A 32 9.26 -8.93 15.63
C PRO A 32 10.03 -9.39 14.39
N GLY A 33 9.38 -10.15 13.51
CA GLY A 33 9.96 -10.67 12.29
C GLY A 33 9.04 -10.49 11.08
N LEU A 34 9.58 -9.96 9.97
CA LEU A 34 8.91 -9.87 8.69
C LEU A 34 9.44 -10.92 7.72
N GLY A 35 8.58 -11.82 7.29
CA GLY A 35 8.85 -12.77 6.21
C GLY A 35 8.55 -12.16 4.84
N THR A 36 9.35 -12.51 3.83
CA THR A 36 9.04 -12.22 2.44
C THR A 36 9.26 -13.44 1.58
N LEU A 37 8.25 -13.83 0.81
CA LEU A 37 8.37 -14.85 -0.23
C LEU A 37 8.47 -14.16 -1.59
N LEU A 38 9.60 -14.33 -2.26
CA LEU A 38 9.85 -13.85 -3.62
C LEU A 38 9.96 -15.05 -4.57
N VAL A 39 9.24 -15.01 -5.68
CA VAL A 39 9.30 -16.06 -6.71
C VAL A 39 9.76 -15.44 -8.03
N GLY A 40 10.88 -15.93 -8.54
CA GLY A 40 11.51 -15.41 -9.75
C GLY A 40 12.38 -14.18 -9.52
N GLU A 41 12.84 -13.60 -10.64
CA GLU A 41 13.88 -12.56 -10.66
C GLU A 41 13.38 -11.26 -11.33
N ASP A 42 12.08 -10.92 -11.17
CA ASP A 42 11.58 -9.64 -11.69
C ASP A 42 12.33 -8.48 -11.02
N PRO A 43 13.02 -7.61 -11.79
CA PRO A 43 13.86 -6.55 -11.21
C PRO A 43 13.06 -5.56 -10.34
N GLY A 44 11.77 -5.35 -10.64
CA GLY A 44 10.88 -4.51 -9.86
C GLY A 44 10.60 -5.11 -8.48
N SER A 45 10.21 -6.38 -8.46
CA SER A 45 9.94 -7.17 -7.25
C SER A 45 11.19 -7.30 -6.38
N MET A 46 12.33 -7.63 -6.97
CA MET A 46 13.62 -7.72 -6.27
C MET A 46 13.99 -6.40 -5.56
N LYS A 47 13.88 -5.27 -6.28
CA LYS A 47 14.14 -3.95 -5.71
C LYS A 47 13.18 -3.60 -4.57
N TYR A 48 11.92 -3.99 -4.71
CA TYR A 48 10.90 -3.72 -3.69
C TYR A 48 11.16 -4.54 -2.42
N VAL A 49 11.47 -5.83 -2.58
CA VAL A 49 11.86 -6.73 -1.48
C VAL A 49 13.15 -6.26 -0.81
N ALA A 50 14.18 -5.89 -1.57
CA ALA A 50 15.41 -5.33 -1.00
C ALA A 50 15.14 -4.06 -0.16
N GLY A 51 14.23 -3.18 -0.61
CA GLY A 51 13.80 -2.02 0.15
C GLY A 51 13.11 -2.38 1.47
N LYS A 52 12.24 -3.41 1.48
CA LYS A 52 11.58 -3.91 2.71
C LYS A 52 12.58 -4.44 3.72
N HIS A 53 13.59 -5.20 3.25
CA HIS A 53 14.65 -5.70 4.13
C HIS A 53 15.52 -4.60 4.72
N ALA A 54 15.85 -3.57 3.94
CA ALA A 54 16.56 -2.39 4.45
C ALA A 54 15.75 -1.65 5.53
N ASP A 55 14.44 -1.48 5.31
CA ASP A 55 13.55 -0.87 6.29
C ASP A 55 13.43 -1.74 7.58
N CYS A 56 13.37 -3.07 7.46
CA CYS A 56 13.40 -3.97 8.63
C CYS A 56 14.68 -3.77 9.46
N GLN A 57 15.83 -3.64 8.80
CA GLN A 57 17.12 -3.41 9.43
C GLN A 57 17.17 -2.08 10.16
N GLU A 58 16.62 -1.02 9.53
CA GLU A 58 16.52 0.33 10.10
C GLU A 58 15.67 0.35 11.39
N VAL A 59 14.55 -0.38 11.39
CA VAL A 59 13.59 -0.41 12.51
C VAL A 59 13.96 -1.47 13.56
N GLY A 60 14.83 -2.41 13.23
CA GLY A 60 15.26 -3.48 14.12
C GLY A 60 14.36 -4.72 14.12
N ILE A 61 13.55 -4.91 13.07
CA ILE A 61 12.73 -6.09 12.82
C ILE A 61 13.61 -7.17 12.19
N THR A 62 13.44 -8.43 12.61
CA THR A 62 14.09 -9.57 11.95
C THR A 62 13.56 -9.73 10.53
N SER A 63 14.45 -10.01 9.59
CA SER A 63 14.09 -10.18 8.19
C SER A 63 14.26 -11.64 7.77
N VAL A 64 13.14 -12.31 7.47
CA VAL A 64 13.09 -13.71 7.00
C VAL A 64 12.88 -13.72 5.50
N LYS A 65 13.86 -14.23 4.75
CA LYS A 65 13.80 -14.28 3.27
C LYS A 65 13.53 -15.70 2.80
N LYS A 66 12.55 -15.82 1.92
CA LYS A 66 12.30 -17.04 1.17
C LYS A 66 12.28 -16.69 -0.32
N GLU A 67 13.18 -17.31 -1.08
CA GLU A 67 13.32 -17.05 -2.52
C GLU A 67 13.14 -18.38 -3.26
N LEU A 68 12.32 -18.36 -4.30
CA LEU A 68 12.07 -19.50 -5.18
C LEU A 68 12.39 -19.13 -6.63
N PRO A 69 12.82 -20.09 -7.45
CA PRO A 69 13.10 -19.84 -8.85
C PRO A 69 11.83 -19.49 -9.64
N ALA A 70 11.98 -18.91 -10.83
CA ALA A 70 10.86 -18.43 -11.65
C ALA A 70 9.96 -19.57 -12.20
N ASP A 71 10.47 -20.79 -12.23
CA ASP A 71 9.76 -22.00 -12.66
C ASP A 71 9.19 -22.80 -11.48
N ALA A 72 9.21 -22.25 -10.26
CA ALA A 72 8.61 -22.87 -9.09
C ALA A 72 7.13 -23.20 -9.34
N SER A 73 6.74 -24.42 -9.00
CA SER A 73 5.36 -24.89 -9.12
C SER A 73 4.46 -24.26 -8.04
N PHE A 74 3.14 -24.39 -8.23
CA PHE A 74 2.18 -24.01 -7.19
C PHE A 74 2.48 -24.73 -5.85
N ASP A 75 2.84 -26.01 -5.88
CA ASP A 75 3.11 -26.81 -4.70
C ASP A 75 4.39 -26.35 -3.98
N ASP A 76 5.43 -25.92 -4.71
CA ASP A 76 6.64 -25.36 -4.13
C ASP A 76 6.35 -24.03 -3.40
N ILE A 77 5.56 -23.17 -4.03
CA ILE A 77 5.13 -21.89 -3.43
C ILE A 77 4.26 -22.14 -2.20
N ALA A 78 3.30 -23.06 -2.30
CA ALA A 78 2.44 -23.46 -1.20
C ALA A 78 3.23 -24.06 -0.03
N ALA A 79 4.28 -24.83 -0.31
CA ALA A 79 5.18 -25.36 0.74
C ALA A 79 5.92 -24.22 1.45
N ALA A 80 6.44 -23.24 0.70
CA ALA A 80 7.11 -22.08 1.27
C ALA A 80 6.17 -21.22 2.15
N VAL A 81 4.90 -21.06 1.74
CA VAL A 81 3.88 -20.38 2.56
C VAL A 81 3.62 -21.15 3.86
N ARG A 82 3.50 -22.50 3.81
CA ARG A 82 3.32 -23.29 5.03
C ARG A 82 4.52 -23.20 5.97
N GLU A 83 5.74 -23.16 5.44
CA GLU A 83 6.96 -22.97 6.24
C GLU A 83 6.92 -21.61 6.95
N LEU A 84 6.59 -20.51 6.26
CA LEU A 84 6.49 -19.18 6.86
C LEU A 84 5.34 -19.09 7.88
N ASN A 85 4.22 -19.76 7.64
CA ASN A 85 3.14 -19.88 8.62
C ASN A 85 3.62 -20.55 9.92
N GLY A 86 4.46 -21.58 9.82
CA GLY A 86 5.00 -22.33 10.96
C GLY A 86 6.26 -21.73 11.59
N ASP A 87 6.90 -20.74 10.97
CA ASP A 87 8.15 -20.17 11.46
C ASP A 87 7.91 -19.22 12.66
N PRO A 88 8.44 -19.55 13.86
CA PRO A 88 8.31 -18.70 15.03
C PRO A 88 9.10 -17.38 14.91
N ALA A 89 10.11 -17.30 14.04
CA ALA A 89 10.85 -16.08 13.77
C ALA A 89 10.06 -15.11 12.87
N CYS A 90 8.97 -15.56 12.27
CA CYS A 90 8.13 -14.81 11.36
C CYS A 90 6.85 -14.37 12.08
N THR A 91 6.78 -13.12 12.53
CA THR A 91 5.55 -12.54 13.12
C THR A 91 4.47 -12.38 12.07
N GLY A 92 4.85 -11.91 10.89
CA GLY A 92 4.00 -11.81 9.72
C GLY A 92 4.82 -11.84 8.45
N PHE A 93 4.19 -12.15 7.33
CA PHE A 93 4.88 -12.20 6.05
C PHE A 93 4.01 -11.75 4.88
N ILE A 94 4.65 -11.57 3.76
CA ILE A 94 4.00 -11.27 2.48
C ILE A 94 4.49 -12.23 1.40
N VAL A 95 3.64 -12.49 0.43
CA VAL A 95 4.01 -13.05 -0.86
C VAL A 95 4.15 -11.88 -1.84
N GLN A 96 5.36 -11.67 -2.36
CA GLN A 96 5.63 -10.58 -3.28
C GLN A 96 4.97 -10.85 -4.64
N LEU A 97 3.99 -10.04 -5.01
CA LEU A 97 3.33 -10.09 -6.30
C LEU A 97 4.06 -9.24 -7.36
N PRO A 98 3.92 -9.56 -8.65
CA PRO A 98 3.16 -10.70 -9.19
C PRO A 98 3.90 -12.03 -9.06
N LEU A 99 3.15 -13.12 -9.01
CA LEU A 99 3.67 -14.48 -9.12
C LEU A 99 3.88 -14.86 -10.61
N PRO A 100 4.65 -15.91 -10.91
CA PRO A 100 4.83 -16.42 -12.27
C PRO A 100 3.50 -16.73 -12.97
N LYS A 101 3.48 -16.54 -14.29
CA LYS A 101 2.27 -16.78 -15.10
C LYS A 101 1.74 -18.21 -14.88
N GLY A 102 0.43 -18.33 -14.70
CA GLY A 102 -0.25 -19.61 -14.50
C GLY A 102 -0.45 -20.00 -13.02
N ILE A 103 0.21 -19.32 -12.11
CA ILE A 103 -0.03 -19.49 -10.67
C ILE A 103 -1.26 -18.68 -10.25
N ASN A 104 -2.18 -19.32 -9.52
CA ASN A 104 -3.34 -18.64 -8.94
C ASN A 104 -2.90 -17.89 -7.67
N GLU A 105 -2.66 -16.58 -7.81
CA GLU A 105 -2.22 -15.70 -6.72
C GLU A 105 -3.20 -15.70 -5.54
N ASN A 106 -4.51 -15.68 -5.83
CA ASN A 106 -5.53 -15.67 -4.78
C ASN A 106 -5.49 -16.95 -3.95
N ALA A 107 -5.28 -18.10 -4.58
CA ALA A 107 -5.17 -19.37 -3.87
C ALA A 107 -3.92 -19.43 -2.98
N ILE A 108 -2.83 -18.79 -3.38
CA ILE A 108 -1.61 -18.68 -2.56
C ILE A 108 -1.84 -17.72 -1.37
N ILE A 109 -2.47 -16.56 -1.61
CA ILE A 109 -2.79 -15.60 -0.55
C ILE A 109 -3.73 -16.22 0.50
N ASP A 110 -4.71 -17.00 0.07
CA ASP A 110 -5.67 -17.70 0.94
C ASP A 110 -5.01 -18.76 1.86
N MET A 111 -3.80 -19.19 1.54
CA MET A 111 -3.03 -20.12 2.36
C MET A 111 -2.21 -19.43 3.48
N ILE A 112 -2.09 -18.12 3.46
CA ILE A 112 -1.44 -17.35 4.52
C ILE A 112 -2.33 -17.47 5.78
N ASP A 113 -1.72 -17.69 6.94
CA ASP A 113 -2.45 -17.54 8.20
C ASP A 113 -2.93 -16.08 8.33
N PRO A 114 -4.23 -15.81 8.45
CA PRO A 114 -4.74 -14.45 8.61
C PRO A 114 -4.05 -13.64 9.71
N ALA A 115 -3.61 -14.31 10.78
CA ALA A 115 -2.86 -13.68 11.86
C ALA A 115 -1.41 -13.31 11.47
N LYS A 116 -0.91 -13.86 10.35
CA LYS A 116 0.43 -13.60 9.81
C LYS A 116 0.41 -12.83 8.48
N ASP A 117 -0.77 -12.42 7.99
CA ASP A 117 -0.94 -11.60 6.77
C ASP A 117 -0.49 -10.16 7.02
N ALA A 118 0.78 -9.88 6.82
CA ALA A 118 1.35 -8.56 7.09
C ALA A 118 0.88 -7.47 6.09
N ASP A 119 0.40 -7.85 4.91
CA ASP A 119 -0.09 -6.91 3.89
C ASP A 119 -1.59 -6.57 4.03
N GLY A 120 -2.31 -7.30 4.89
CA GLY A 120 -3.74 -7.11 5.14
C GLY A 120 -4.63 -7.47 3.94
N MET A 121 -4.20 -8.42 3.12
CA MET A 121 -4.85 -8.78 1.86
C MET A 121 -5.59 -10.11 1.92
N HIS A 122 -5.44 -10.88 3.01
CA HIS A 122 -6.14 -12.14 3.20
C HIS A 122 -7.66 -11.94 3.22
N PRO A 123 -8.47 -12.82 2.59
CA PRO A 123 -9.93 -12.67 2.55
C PRO A 123 -10.57 -12.50 3.93
N TYR A 124 -10.07 -13.17 4.96
CA TYR A 124 -10.53 -12.99 6.34
C TYR A 124 -10.34 -11.54 6.82
N ASN A 125 -9.13 -10.98 6.68
CA ASN A 125 -8.80 -9.62 7.13
C ASN A 125 -9.58 -8.56 6.35
N LEU A 126 -9.77 -8.77 5.05
CA LEU A 126 -10.64 -7.92 4.22
C LEU A 126 -12.11 -8.05 4.62
N GLY A 127 -12.56 -9.23 5.02
CA GLY A 127 -13.90 -9.48 5.56
C GLY A 127 -14.13 -8.71 6.87
N GLU A 128 -13.16 -8.73 7.78
CA GLU A 128 -13.19 -7.94 9.02
C GLU A 128 -13.28 -6.44 8.72
N LEU A 129 -12.52 -5.93 7.75
CA LEU A 129 -12.61 -4.55 7.31
C LEU A 129 -14.00 -4.18 6.74
N VAL A 130 -14.64 -5.10 6.02
CA VAL A 130 -16.01 -4.91 5.50
C VAL A 130 -17.05 -4.86 6.64
N LEU A 131 -16.90 -5.72 7.65
CA LEU A 131 -17.85 -5.84 8.75
C LEU A 131 -17.74 -4.70 9.78
N HIS A 132 -16.55 -4.14 9.96
CA HIS A 132 -16.28 -3.15 11.00
C HIS A 132 -16.31 -1.70 10.45
N VAL A 133 -17.53 -1.18 10.23
CA VAL A 133 -17.73 0.24 9.87
C VAL A 133 -17.37 1.17 11.03
N ARG A 134 -17.46 0.70 12.27
CA ARG A 134 -17.16 1.45 13.51
C ARG A 134 -16.20 0.68 14.40
N GLY A 135 -15.56 1.43 15.31
CA GLY A 135 -14.64 0.85 16.30
C GLY A 135 -13.29 0.43 15.71
N ASP A 136 -12.49 -0.20 16.53
CA ASP A 136 -11.15 -0.63 16.14
C ASP A 136 -11.19 -1.94 15.36
N ILE A 137 -10.24 -2.12 14.47
CA ILE A 137 -10.01 -3.36 13.73
C ILE A 137 -8.76 -4.01 14.31
N SER A 138 -8.90 -5.23 14.77
CA SER A 138 -7.78 -5.98 15.35
C SER A 138 -6.94 -6.74 14.33
N THR A 139 -7.43 -6.86 13.09
CA THR A 139 -6.68 -7.51 12.01
C THR A 139 -5.78 -6.53 11.26
N PRO A 140 -4.72 -7.01 10.58
CA PRO A 140 -3.89 -6.15 9.74
C PRO A 140 -4.72 -5.44 8.67
N LEU A 141 -4.42 -4.16 8.45
CA LEU A 141 -5.07 -3.36 7.41
C LEU A 141 -4.25 -3.37 6.13
N PRO A 142 -4.90 -3.27 4.94
CA PRO A 142 -4.19 -3.15 3.67
C PRO A 142 -3.17 -1.99 3.69
N CYS A 143 -1.89 -2.32 3.46
CA CYS A 143 -0.78 -1.39 3.68
C CYS A 143 -0.89 -0.10 2.84
N THR A 144 -1.19 -0.21 1.55
CA THR A 144 -1.25 0.98 0.67
C THR A 144 -2.42 1.90 1.01
N PRO A 145 -3.66 1.41 1.17
CA PRO A 145 -4.79 2.24 1.64
C PRO A 145 -4.52 2.89 2.99
N ARG A 146 -3.99 2.14 3.95
CA ARG A 146 -3.60 2.67 5.26
C ARG A 146 -2.58 3.80 5.12
N GLY A 147 -1.55 3.61 4.29
CA GLY A 147 -0.54 4.63 4.02
C GLY A 147 -1.09 5.90 3.38
N VAL A 148 -2.14 5.80 2.55
CA VAL A 148 -2.84 6.97 2.00
C VAL A 148 -3.57 7.74 3.10
N LEU A 149 -4.28 7.05 3.99
CA LEU A 149 -4.99 7.69 5.11
C LEU A 149 -4.02 8.39 6.07
N GLU A 150 -2.94 7.72 6.46
CA GLU A 150 -1.88 8.30 7.31
C GLU A 150 -1.22 9.54 6.66
N LEU A 151 -1.05 9.54 5.34
CA LEU A 151 -0.55 10.72 4.62
C LEU A 151 -1.52 11.89 4.68
N LEU A 152 -2.80 11.64 4.47
CA LEU A 152 -3.81 12.69 4.48
C LEU A 152 -3.98 13.26 5.87
N ASP A 153 -3.98 12.41 6.89
CA ASP A 153 -4.06 12.81 8.30
C ASP A 153 -2.84 13.65 8.72
N ALA A 154 -1.63 13.24 8.36
CA ALA A 154 -0.39 13.97 8.68
C ALA A 154 -0.32 15.39 8.08
N TYR A 155 -1.16 15.70 7.12
CA TYR A 155 -1.29 17.02 6.51
C TYR A 155 -2.63 17.70 6.82
N ASP A 156 -3.33 17.26 7.88
CA ASP A 156 -4.62 17.80 8.35
C ASP A 156 -5.68 17.88 7.24
N ILE A 157 -5.68 16.92 6.29
CA ILE A 157 -6.66 16.85 5.21
C ILE A 157 -7.88 16.11 5.71
N ASP A 158 -8.88 16.88 6.17
CA ASP A 158 -10.16 16.35 6.64
C ASP A 158 -10.96 15.73 5.48
N LEU A 159 -11.33 14.45 5.64
CA LEU A 159 -12.12 13.69 4.68
C LEU A 159 -13.61 13.59 5.04
N ASN A 160 -14.02 14.09 6.20
CA ASN A 160 -15.40 14.02 6.68
C ASN A 160 -16.35 14.72 5.72
N GLY A 161 -17.29 13.96 5.15
CA GLY A 161 -18.26 14.45 4.16
C GLY A 161 -17.68 14.80 2.77
N LYS A 162 -16.40 14.50 2.50
CA LYS A 162 -15.76 14.80 1.21
C LYS A 162 -16.11 13.78 0.14
N GLU A 163 -16.20 14.25 -1.09
CA GLU A 163 -16.33 13.42 -2.29
C GLU A 163 -14.94 12.92 -2.72
N VAL A 164 -14.74 11.61 -2.66
CA VAL A 164 -13.49 10.96 -3.06
C VAL A 164 -13.72 10.16 -4.34
N CYS A 165 -12.99 10.48 -5.40
CA CYS A 165 -12.96 9.71 -6.63
C CYS A 165 -11.74 8.78 -6.65
N VAL A 166 -11.97 7.49 -6.66
CA VAL A 166 -10.93 6.47 -6.75
C VAL A 166 -10.89 5.94 -8.17
N LEU A 167 -9.76 6.11 -8.86
CA LEU A 167 -9.53 5.65 -10.22
C LEU A 167 -8.77 4.32 -10.19
N GLY A 168 -9.42 3.26 -10.61
CA GLY A 168 -8.90 1.89 -10.59
C GLY A 168 -9.70 0.98 -9.66
N ARG A 169 -9.62 -0.33 -9.93
CA ARG A 169 -10.32 -1.37 -9.17
C ARG A 169 -9.44 -2.56 -8.80
N GLY A 170 -8.13 -2.35 -8.76
CA GLY A 170 -7.17 -3.33 -8.27
C GLY A 170 -7.40 -3.63 -6.79
N ILE A 171 -7.09 -4.86 -6.36
CA ILE A 171 -7.31 -5.28 -4.98
C ILE A 171 -6.39 -4.56 -4.01
N THR A 172 -5.18 -4.22 -4.42
CA THR A 172 -4.17 -3.59 -3.56
C THR A 172 -4.62 -2.22 -3.04
N ILE A 173 -5.37 -1.45 -3.83
CA ILE A 173 -5.82 -0.12 -3.43
C ILE A 173 -7.22 0.23 -3.95
N GLY A 174 -7.51 0.03 -5.23
CA GLY A 174 -8.73 0.54 -5.84
C GLY A 174 -10.01 0.10 -5.14
N ARG A 175 -10.09 -1.17 -4.74
CA ARG A 175 -11.25 -1.72 -4.01
C ARG A 175 -11.16 -1.53 -2.50
N THR A 176 -9.98 -1.72 -1.93
CA THR A 176 -9.77 -1.75 -0.48
C THR A 176 -9.83 -0.36 0.15
N ILE A 177 -9.34 0.67 -0.53
CA ILE A 177 -9.35 2.04 0.00
C ILE A 177 -10.77 2.56 0.23
N GLY A 178 -11.72 2.20 -0.63
CA GLY A 178 -13.12 2.60 -0.45
C GLY A 178 -13.73 2.11 0.85
N LEU A 179 -13.36 0.90 1.29
CA LEU A 179 -13.78 0.33 2.58
C LEU A 179 -13.25 1.15 3.76
N MET A 180 -11.99 1.59 3.69
CA MET A 180 -11.38 2.38 4.75
C MET A 180 -11.91 3.82 4.78
N LEU A 181 -12.09 4.45 3.62
CA LEU A 181 -12.59 5.82 3.49
C LEU A 181 -14.05 5.98 3.96
N THR A 182 -14.88 4.94 3.81
CA THR A 182 -16.29 4.97 4.21
C THR A 182 -16.54 4.57 5.66
N ARG A 183 -15.48 4.24 6.43
CA ARG A 183 -15.63 4.02 7.87
C ARG A 183 -16.02 5.30 8.60
N ASN A 184 -16.81 5.17 9.68
CA ASN A 184 -17.30 6.31 10.45
C ASN A 184 -16.22 7.27 10.95
N ALA A 185 -15.02 6.78 11.21
CA ALA A 185 -13.89 7.61 11.65
C ALA A 185 -13.35 8.51 10.53
N VAL A 186 -13.57 8.15 9.26
CA VAL A 186 -13.14 8.93 8.07
C VAL A 186 -14.33 9.61 7.42
N ASN A 187 -15.43 8.88 7.24
CA ASN A 187 -16.75 9.36 6.83
C ASN A 187 -16.80 10.07 5.45
N ALA A 188 -16.03 9.59 4.49
CA ALA A 188 -16.04 10.10 3.12
C ALA A 188 -17.12 9.45 2.26
N THR A 189 -17.56 10.15 1.21
CA THR A 189 -18.34 9.58 0.10
C THR A 189 -17.40 9.13 -0.99
N VAL A 190 -17.50 7.88 -1.45
CA VAL A 190 -16.54 7.30 -2.39
C VAL A 190 -17.19 6.88 -3.69
N THR A 191 -16.66 7.38 -4.81
CA THR A 191 -16.97 6.90 -6.15
C THR A 191 -15.81 6.08 -6.71
N LEU A 192 -16.03 4.78 -6.94
CA LEU A 192 -15.05 3.91 -7.58
C LEU A 192 -15.22 3.93 -9.09
N CYS A 193 -14.21 4.44 -9.80
CA CYS A 193 -14.17 4.52 -11.24
C CYS A 193 -13.24 3.46 -11.85
N HIS A 194 -13.60 2.96 -13.01
CA HIS A 194 -12.84 1.94 -13.74
C HIS A 194 -13.06 2.08 -15.26
N THR A 195 -12.46 1.23 -16.07
CA THR A 195 -12.52 1.27 -17.54
C THR A 195 -13.94 1.24 -18.15
N GLY A 196 -14.93 0.78 -17.41
CA GLY A 196 -16.34 0.78 -17.83
C GLY A 196 -17.15 1.97 -17.29
N THR A 197 -16.52 2.90 -16.54
CA THR A 197 -17.20 4.09 -16.01
C THR A 197 -17.47 5.08 -17.14
N ARG A 198 -18.73 5.52 -17.26
CA ARG A 198 -19.10 6.59 -18.20
C ARG A 198 -18.68 7.93 -17.62
N ASP A 199 -18.24 8.84 -18.48
CA ASP A 199 -17.93 10.23 -18.13
C ASP A 199 -17.03 10.35 -16.87
N VAL A 200 -15.98 9.54 -16.82
CA VAL A 200 -15.05 9.50 -15.69
C VAL A 200 -14.49 10.89 -15.32
N ALA A 201 -14.38 11.78 -16.30
CA ALA A 201 -13.96 13.16 -16.08
C ALA A 201 -14.95 13.95 -15.21
N ASP A 202 -16.26 13.68 -15.31
CA ASP A 202 -17.26 14.34 -14.47
C ASP A 202 -17.18 13.89 -13.00
N HIS A 203 -16.88 12.63 -12.78
CA HIS A 203 -16.61 12.12 -11.42
C HIS A 203 -15.37 12.79 -10.81
N MET A 204 -14.29 12.95 -11.59
CA MET A 204 -13.09 13.65 -11.15
C MET A 204 -13.33 15.13 -10.86
N ARG A 205 -14.08 15.86 -11.75
CA ARG A 205 -14.38 17.29 -11.57
C ARG A 205 -15.19 17.59 -10.32
N ARG A 206 -16.00 16.66 -9.83
CA ARG A 206 -16.78 16.84 -8.59
C ARG A 206 -15.98 16.50 -7.33
N ALA A 207 -14.96 15.67 -7.45
CA ALA A 207 -14.23 15.12 -6.32
C ALA A 207 -13.41 16.19 -5.57
N ASP A 208 -13.45 16.16 -4.24
CA ASP A 208 -12.56 16.90 -3.35
C ASP A 208 -11.18 16.26 -3.33
N VAL A 209 -11.15 14.91 -3.38
CA VAL A 209 -9.93 14.11 -3.38
C VAL A 209 -9.97 13.12 -4.55
N ILE A 210 -8.87 13.01 -5.28
CA ILE A 210 -8.72 12.03 -6.35
C ILE A 210 -7.59 11.07 -5.96
N VAL A 211 -7.92 9.78 -5.88
CA VAL A 211 -6.94 8.70 -5.68
C VAL A 211 -6.74 8.00 -7.02
N ALA A 212 -5.59 8.25 -7.66
CA ALA A 212 -5.28 7.70 -8.98
C ALA A 212 -4.43 6.41 -8.84
N ALA A 213 -5.01 5.27 -9.21
CA ALA A 213 -4.42 3.94 -9.03
C ALA A 213 -4.69 3.02 -10.23
N MET A 214 -4.49 3.53 -11.45
CA MET A 214 -4.78 2.81 -12.71
C MET A 214 -3.52 2.26 -13.39
N GLY A 215 -2.34 2.82 -13.09
CA GLY A 215 -1.13 2.55 -13.84
C GLY A 215 -1.18 3.11 -15.27
N SER A 216 -1.76 4.30 -15.43
CA SER A 216 -1.91 5.01 -16.70
C SER A 216 -1.30 6.40 -16.58
N ALA A 217 -0.04 6.54 -17.00
CA ALA A 217 0.74 7.76 -16.80
C ALA A 217 0.03 9.02 -17.33
N GLY A 218 -0.14 10.01 -16.47
CA GLY A 218 -0.70 11.32 -16.82
C GLY A 218 -2.19 11.31 -17.21
N PHE A 219 -2.95 10.30 -16.81
CA PHE A 219 -4.39 10.21 -17.12
C PHE A 219 -5.20 11.34 -16.48
N VAL A 220 -4.84 11.75 -15.27
CA VAL A 220 -5.46 12.88 -14.57
C VAL A 220 -4.82 14.16 -15.07
N THR A 221 -5.60 14.98 -15.78
CA THR A 221 -5.16 16.23 -16.41
C THR A 221 -5.90 17.45 -15.80
N PRO A 222 -5.38 18.69 -15.92
CA PRO A 222 -5.96 19.88 -15.27
C PRO A 222 -7.42 20.17 -15.63
N ASP A 223 -7.87 19.81 -16.83
CA ASP A 223 -9.26 19.98 -17.28
C ASP A 223 -10.24 19.01 -16.64
N LYS A 224 -9.74 17.93 -16.02
CA LYS A 224 -10.53 16.89 -15.37
C LYS A 224 -10.64 17.04 -13.86
N ILE A 225 -9.99 18.00 -13.25
CA ILE A 225 -10.04 18.23 -11.81
C ILE A 225 -10.67 19.59 -11.50
N LYS A 226 -11.25 19.73 -10.31
CA LYS A 226 -11.68 21.06 -9.83
C LYS A 226 -10.52 21.81 -9.18
N ASP A 227 -10.67 23.12 -9.06
CA ASP A 227 -9.71 23.94 -8.32
C ASP A 227 -9.69 23.54 -6.84
N GLY A 228 -8.49 23.42 -6.28
CA GLY A 228 -8.31 23.05 -4.89
C GLY A 228 -8.48 21.56 -4.58
N ALA A 229 -8.62 20.69 -5.57
CA ALA A 229 -8.66 19.24 -5.34
C ALA A 229 -7.36 18.73 -4.70
N VAL A 230 -7.47 17.71 -3.86
CA VAL A 230 -6.32 16.95 -3.33
C VAL A 230 -6.04 15.77 -4.26
N LEU A 231 -4.76 15.60 -4.64
CA LEU A 231 -4.36 14.57 -5.60
C LEU A 231 -3.45 13.52 -4.93
N VAL A 232 -3.94 12.30 -4.85
CA VAL A 232 -3.19 11.15 -4.33
C VAL A 232 -2.79 10.24 -5.49
N ASP A 233 -1.54 10.30 -5.90
CA ASP A 233 -1.00 9.55 -7.04
C ASP A 233 -0.36 8.25 -6.56
N VAL A 234 -1.03 7.13 -6.80
CA VAL A 234 -0.58 5.78 -6.45
C VAL A 234 -0.07 5.01 -7.66
N GLY A 235 -0.54 5.37 -8.86
CA GLY A 235 -0.21 4.68 -10.09
C GLY A 235 1.28 4.68 -10.40
N VAL A 236 1.79 3.57 -10.93
CA VAL A 236 3.20 3.42 -11.31
C VAL A 236 3.27 2.92 -12.75
N SER A 237 3.78 3.76 -13.64
CA SER A 237 4.04 3.42 -15.03
C SER A 237 5.51 3.57 -15.38
N ARG A 238 6.07 2.59 -16.07
CA ARG A 238 7.43 2.66 -16.63
C ARG A 238 7.34 3.25 -18.03
N VAL A 239 7.72 4.50 -18.20
CA VAL A 239 7.67 5.20 -19.48
C VAL A 239 9.09 5.47 -19.96
N TYR A 240 9.38 5.15 -21.21
CA TYR A 240 10.67 5.49 -21.82
C TYR A 240 10.73 7.00 -22.06
N ASP A 241 11.77 7.62 -21.55
CA ASP A 241 12.07 9.04 -21.72
C ASP A 241 13.12 9.17 -22.82
N GLU A 242 12.70 9.61 -23.99
CA GLU A 242 13.58 9.71 -25.16
C GLU A 242 14.70 10.72 -24.96
N GLU A 243 14.44 11.83 -24.28
CA GLU A 243 15.46 12.86 -24.01
C GLU A 243 16.54 12.34 -23.04
N ALA A 244 16.12 11.55 -22.04
CA ALA A 244 17.05 10.99 -21.06
C ALA A 244 17.64 9.64 -21.48
N GLY A 245 17.15 9.02 -22.55
CA GLY A 245 17.58 7.71 -23.05
C GLY A 245 17.35 6.55 -22.08
N ARG A 246 16.39 6.68 -21.15
CA ARG A 246 16.11 5.69 -20.10
C ARG A 246 14.65 5.64 -19.68
N TYR A 247 14.26 4.52 -19.08
CA TYR A 247 12.96 4.42 -18.46
C TYR A 247 12.88 5.26 -17.17
N ARG A 248 11.75 5.97 -17.02
CA ARG A 248 11.40 6.69 -15.80
C ARG A 248 10.08 6.18 -15.25
N ILE A 249 9.95 6.28 -13.94
CA ILE A 249 8.67 6.08 -13.26
C ILE A 249 7.86 7.36 -13.41
N LYS A 250 6.61 7.21 -13.89
CA LYS A 250 5.59 8.26 -13.92
C LYS A 250 4.35 7.79 -13.19
N GLY A 251 3.70 8.70 -12.50
CA GLY A 251 2.40 8.50 -11.88
C GLY A 251 1.23 8.70 -12.84
N ASP A 252 0.04 8.47 -12.35
CA ASP A 252 -1.20 8.66 -13.11
C ASP A 252 -1.63 10.14 -13.19
N VAL A 253 -1.07 11.00 -12.34
CA VAL A 253 -1.40 12.44 -12.30
C VAL A 253 -0.37 13.22 -13.13
N ASP A 254 -0.87 14.03 -14.08
CA ASP A 254 -0.03 14.99 -14.81
C ASP A 254 0.42 16.10 -13.84
N LYS A 255 1.70 16.43 -13.90
CA LYS A 255 2.29 17.49 -13.04
C LYS A 255 1.66 18.87 -13.24
N ALA A 256 1.10 19.15 -14.42
CA ALA A 256 0.34 20.39 -14.66
C ALA A 256 -0.88 20.53 -13.73
N CYS A 257 -1.37 19.42 -13.13
CA CYS A 257 -2.43 19.47 -12.13
C CYS A 257 -1.99 20.11 -10.81
N TYR A 258 -0.69 20.13 -10.51
CA TYR A 258 -0.18 20.60 -9.22
C TYR A 258 -0.47 22.07 -8.96
N ASP A 259 -0.46 22.89 -9.99
CA ASP A 259 -0.76 24.33 -9.87
C ASP A 259 -2.23 24.60 -9.52
N LYS A 260 -3.11 23.66 -9.87
CA LYS A 260 -4.56 23.75 -9.64
C LYS A 260 -5.00 23.06 -8.34
N ALA A 261 -4.23 22.10 -7.85
CA ALA A 261 -4.49 21.35 -6.64
C ALA A 261 -4.24 22.17 -5.36
N SER A 262 -4.94 21.84 -4.26
CA SER A 262 -4.60 22.35 -2.93
C SER A 262 -3.42 21.57 -2.33
N ALA A 263 -3.39 20.26 -2.57
CA ALA A 263 -2.31 19.37 -2.13
C ALA A 263 -2.13 18.20 -3.10
N TYR A 264 -0.93 17.65 -3.16
CA TYR A 264 -0.64 16.48 -4.01
C TYR A 264 0.46 15.62 -3.44
N THR A 265 0.37 14.32 -3.66
CA THR A 265 1.49 13.39 -3.42
C THR A 265 2.39 13.36 -4.66
N PRO A 266 3.72 13.55 -4.52
CA PRO A 266 4.65 13.38 -5.65
C PRO A 266 4.78 11.90 -6.01
N ASN A 267 4.97 11.61 -7.30
CA ASN A 267 5.30 10.26 -7.74
C ASN A 267 6.57 10.29 -8.61
N PRO A 268 7.67 9.68 -8.14
CA PRO A 268 7.86 8.93 -6.89
C PRO A 268 8.01 9.82 -5.63
N GLY A 269 7.77 9.24 -4.44
CA GLY A 269 8.07 9.86 -3.15
C GLY A 269 6.87 10.19 -2.28
N GLY A 270 5.64 9.94 -2.77
CA GLY A 270 4.39 10.04 -2.02
C GLY A 270 4.01 8.69 -1.37
N VAL A 271 3.08 7.97 -1.99
CA VAL A 271 2.46 6.77 -1.41
C VAL A 271 3.42 5.57 -1.26
N GLY A 272 4.35 5.35 -2.20
CA GLY A 272 5.23 4.17 -2.16
C GLY A 272 6.03 3.98 -0.86
N PRO A 273 6.71 5.00 -0.32
CA PRO A 273 7.38 4.92 0.98
C PRO A 273 6.43 4.56 2.13
N MET A 274 5.19 5.07 2.10
CA MET A 274 4.17 4.81 3.11
C MET A 274 3.71 3.36 3.13
N THR A 275 3.52 2.74 1.95
CA THR A 275 3.18 1.31 1.87
C THR A 275 4.18 0.45 2.64
N ARG A 276 5.48 0.73 2.52
CA ARG A 276 6.52 0.00 3.25
C ARG A 276 6.50 0.30 4.75
N ALA A 277 6.28 1.54 5.14
CA ALA A 277 6.15 1.91 6.56
C ALA A 277 4.95 1.22 7.21
N MET A 278 3.80 1.15 6.51
CA MET A 278 2.60 0.46 7.01
C MET A 278 2.78 -1.05 7.11
N LEU A 279 3.55 -1.66 6.23
CA LEU A 279 3.92 -3.07 6.34
C LEU A 279 4.67 -3.35 7.65
N LEU A 280 5.64 -2.51 7.99
CA LEU A 280 6.36 -2.63 9.26
C LEU A 280 5.44 -2.34 10.46
N ALA A 281 4.55 -1.36 10.35
CA ALA A 281 3.56 -1.05 11.38
C ALA A 281 2.66 -2.26 11.66
N ASN A 282 2.13 -2.93 10.62
CA ASN A 282 1.35 -4.14 10.78
C ASN A 282 2.13 -5.22 11.55
N VAL A 283 3.41 -5.48 11.19
CA VAL A 283 4.24 -6.47 11.88
C VAL A 283 4.48 -6.12 13.35
N VAL A 284 4.75 -4.86 13.67
CA VAL A 284 4.93 -4.41 15.05
C VAL A 284 3.64 -4.57 15.85
N GLU A 285 2.51 -4.14 15.30
CA GLU A 285 1.19 -4.27 15.94
C GLU A 285 0.80 -5.73 16.15
N MET A 286 1.14 -6.63 15.20
CA MET A 286 0.94 -8.07 15.36
C MET A 286 1.78 -8.61 16.52
N ALA A 287 3.05 -8.19 16.64
CA ALA A 287 3.91 -8.59 17.74
C ALA A 287 3.39 -8.09 19.10
N GLU A 288 2.89 -6.85 19.17
CA GLU A 288 2.32 -6.26 20.39
C GLU A 288 1.04 -6.97 20.87
N ARG A 289 0.26 -7.56 19.97
CA ARG A 289 -0.94 -8.33 20.33
C ARG A 289 -0.62 -9.68 20.98
N HIS A 290 0.59 -10.17 20.80
CA HIS A 290 1.09 -11.43 21.40
C HIS A 290 2.03 -11.17 22.58
N ALA A 291 2.16 -9.92 23.05
CA ALA A 291 3.00 -9.48 24.14
C ALA A 291 2.46 -9.79 25.55
#